data_1b80a9ba7bdcf5c56db8a9b26921dec1
#
_entry.id   1b80a9ba7bdcf5c56db8a9b26921dec1
#
_cell.length_a   1.000
_cell.length_b   1.000
_cell.length_c   1.000
_cell.angle_alpha   90.00
_cell.angle_beta   90.00
_cell.angle_gamma   90.00
#
_symmetry.space_group_name_H-M   'P 1'
#
loop_
_entity.id
_entity.type
_entity.pdbx_description
1 polymer ?
#
loop_
_entity_poly.entity_id
_entity_poly.type
_entity_poly.pdbx_seq_one_letter_code
_entity_poly.pdbx_strand_id
1 'polypeptide(L)'
;LFRSLHYWLPKVTGRAVGEGLGKLAGWLILLGALVFWVCMGLAGLEGQPTDVWRFFEGQGLDAYNLISSLAAIVVALGVLLELGNLAYSYGNGRIVGHDPWGGNTLEWFALSPPPPHNFDAVPDVRSVEPMRDIREAVRARQEAFAAPRPLPRSAAPVAAADGSDGDDGSLA
;
A
#
# COMPACT_ATOMS: atom_id res chain seq x y z
N LEU A 1 -1.70 -11.52 10.97
CA LEU A 1 -0.49 -10.83 11.45
C LEU A 1 0.45 -10.47 10.31
N PHE A 2 0.98 -11.43 9.54
CA PHE A 2 1.97 -11.16 8.47
C PHE A 2 1.42 -10.24 7.36
N ARG A 3 0.16 -10.42 6.93
CA ARG A 3 -0.48 -9.50 5.98
C ARG A 3 -0.49 -8.06 6.50
N SER A 4 -0.82 -7.86 7.76
CA SER A 4 -0.82 -6.53 8.38
C SER A 4 0.59 -5.94 8.45
N LEU A 5 1.62 -6.75 8.72
CA LEU A 5 3.01 -6.31 8.69
C LEU A 5 3.44 -5.85 7.30
N HIS A 6 3.13 -6.61 6.25
CA HIS A 6 3.43 -6.21 4.87
C HIS A 6 2.72 -4.91 4.47
N TYR A 7 1.49 -4.71 4.97
CA TYR A 7 0.71 -3.51 4.68
C TYR A 7 1.24 -2.27 5.40
N TRP A 8 1.58 -2.40 6.70
CA TRP A 8 1.95 -1.26 7.53
C TRP A 8 3.45 -0.98 7.59
N LEU A 9 4.32 -1.99 7.37
CA LEU A 9 5.76 -1.80 7.47
C LEU A 9 6.28 -0.71 6.51
N PRO A 10 5.82 -0.61 5.25
CA PRO A 10 6.20 0.48 4.36
C PRO A 10 5.87 1.87 4.93
N LYS A 11 4.76 1.99 5.66
CA LYS A 11 4.38 3.24 6.32
C LYS A 11 5.31 3.59 7.47
N VAL A 12 5.62 2.60 8.31
CA VAL A 12 6.44 2.80 9.53
C VAL A 12 7.91 3.00 9.19
N THR A 13 8.43 2.31 8.17
CA THR A 13 9.87 2.30 7.84
C THR A 13 10.23 3.11 6.59
N GLY A 14 9.24 3.44 5.76
CA GLY A 14 9.47 3.99 4.42
C GLY A 14 10.02 2.98 3.40
N ARG A 15 10.06 1.68 3.74
CA ARG A 15 10.65 0.62 2.92
C ARG A 15 9.67 -0.51 2.66
N ALA A 16 9.65 -0.99 1.40
CA ALA A 16 8.83 -2.13 1.02
C ALA A 16 9.43 -3.45 1.50
N VAL A 17 8.56 -4.37 1.92
CA VAL A 17 8.92 -5.75 2.22
C VAL A 17 9.10 -6.55 0.93
N GLY A 18 9.98 -7.52 0.93
CA GLY A 18 10.22 -8.41 -0.22
C GLY A 18 9.00 -9.26 -0.53
N GLU A 19 8.28 -8.96 -1.62
CA GLU A 19 7.05 -9.66 -1.98
C GLU A 19 7.26 -11.13 -2.34
N GLY A 20 8.35 -11.47 -3.02
CA GLY A 20 8.65 -12.86 -3.45
C GLY A 20 8.85 -13.78 -2.25
N LEU A 21 9.69 -13.36 -1.31
CA LEU A 21 9.92 -14.11 -0.07
C LEU A 21 8.68 -14.16 0.80
N GLY A 22 7.93 -13.05 0.91
CA GLY A 22 6.67 -13.01 1.66
C GLY A 22 5.60 -13.95 1.10
N LYS A 23 5.47 -14.05 -0.23
CA LYS A 23 4.56 -15.01 -0.89
C LYS A 23 4.99 -16.45 -0.62
N LEU A 24 6.29 -16.75 -0.75
CA LEU A 24 6.83 -18.09 -0.46
C LEU A 24 6.58 -18.47 1.01
N ALA A 25 6.92 -17.59 1.94
CA ALA A 25 6.67 -17.80 3.37
C ALA A 25 5.18 -18.02 3.65
N GLY A 26 4.31 -17.21 3.06
CA GLY A 26 2.85 -17.34 3.18
C GLY A 26 2.34 -18.71 2.70
N TRP A 27 2.83 -19.20 1.56
CA TRP A 27 2.46 -20.53 1.05
C TRP A 27 2.98 -21.65 1.93
N LEU A 28 4.21 -21.58 2.44
CA LEU A 28 4.76 -22.58 3.37
C LEU A 28 3.91 -22.65 4.64
N ILE A 29 3.56 -21.50 5.22
CA ILE A 29 2.72 -21.43 6.42
C ILE A 29 1.33 -21.99 6.13
N LEU A 30 0.69 -21.59 5.04
CA LEU A 30 -0.67 -22.00 4.70
C LEU A 30 -0.75 -23.50 4.45
N LEU A 31 0.11 -24.04 3.57
CA LEU A 31 0.09 -25.47 3.21
C LEU A 31 0.53 -26.33 4.38
N GLY A 32 1.58 -25.93 5.11
CA GLY A 32 2.02 -26.64 6.30
C GLY A 32 0.94 -26.67 7.38
N ALA A 33 0.28 -25.55 7.66
CA ALA A 33 -0.82 -25.49 8.61
C ALA A 33 -2.01 -26.36 8.17
N LEU A 34 -2.37 -26.34 6.88
CA LEU A 34 -3.45 -27.16 6.36
C LEU A 34 -3.18 -28.65 6.57
N VAL A 35 -1.97 -29.13 6.19
CA VAL A 35 -1.57 -30.53 6.37
C VAL A 35 -1.54 -30.89 7.85
N PHE A 36 -0.99 -30.01 8.70
CA PHE A 36 -0.98 -30.21 10.15
C PHE A 36 -2.39 -30.41 10.71
N TRP A 37 -3.32 -29.51 10.38
CA TRP A 37 -4.70 -29.56 10.88
C TRP A 37 -5.47 -30.79 10.37
N VAL A 38 -5.28 -31.15 9.11
CA VAL A 38 -5.92 -32.36 8.54
C VAL A 38 -5.42 -33.62 9.25
N CYS A 39 -4.10 -33.77 9.39
CA CYS A 39 -3.52 -34.96 10.04
C CYS A 39 -3.91 -35.04 11.51
N MET A 40 -3.88 -33.93 12.25
CA MET A 40 -4.30 -33.91 13.65
C MET A 40 -5.80 -34.15 13.81
N GLY A 41 -6.62 -33.63 12.87
CA GLY A 41 -8.05 -33.91 12.84
C GLY A 41 -8.36 -35.38 12.61
N LEU A 42 -7.68 -36.02 11.65
CA LEU A 42 -7.82 -37.46 11.39
C LEU A 42 -7.37 -38.30 12.58
N ALA A 43 -6.21 -37.98 13.17
CA ALA A 43 -5.72 -38.64 14.37
C ALA A 43 -6.71 -38.52 15.54
N GLY A 44 -7.35 -37.33 15.70
CA GLY A 44 -8.41 -37.13 16.70
C GLY A 44 -9.65 -37.98 16.46
N LEU A 45 -10.07 -38.18 15.19
CA LEU A 45 -11.18 -39.07 14.84
C LEU A 45 -10.85 -40.55 15.14
N GLU A 46 -9.59 -40.94 15.07
CA GLU A 46 -9.08 -42.27 15.46
C GLU A 46 -8.90 -42.40 16.98
N GLY A 47 -9.27 -41.37 17.76
CA GLY A 47 -9.25 -41.42 19.23
C GLY A 47 -7.91 -41.02 19.86
N GLN A 48 -7.07 -40.23 19.17
CA GLN A 48 -5.84 -39.71 19.76
C GLN A 48 -6.12 -38.83 20.98
N PRO A 49 -5.60 -39.15 22.18
CA PRO A 49 -5.74 -38.31 23.34
C PRO A 49 -4.90 -37.01 23.22
N THR A 50 -5.42 -35.89 23.74
CA THR A 50 -4.80 -34.58 23.64
C THR A 50 -3.67 -34.32 24.64
N ASP A 51 -3.70 -35.00 25.80
CA ASP A 51 -2.84 -34.69 26.94
C ASP A 51 -1.72 -35.74 27.18
N VAL A 52 -1.33 -36.50 26.14
CA VAL A 52 -0.28 -37.53 26.24
C VAL A 52 0.95 -37.10 25.49
N TRP A 53 2.09 -37.14 26.17
CA TRP A 53 3.37 -36.83 25.58
C TRP A 53 4.03 -38.04 24.83
N ARG A 54 3.50 -39.27 25.06
CA ARG A 54 3.97 -40.46 24.40
C ARG A 54 2.78 -41.39 24.06
N PHE A 55 2.74 -41.84 22.82
CA PHE A 55 1.74 -42.77 22.33
C PHE A 55 2.28 -44.19 22.43
N PHE A 56 1.37 -45.16 22.68
CA PHE A 56 1.73 -46.58 22.67
C PHE A 56 1.95 -47.05 21.24
N GLU A 57 2.92 -47.92 21.06
CA GLU A 57 3.18 -48.52 19.75
C GLU A 57 1.98 -49.37 19.29
N GLY A 58 1.69 -49.35 18.00
CA GLY A 58 0.60 -50.12 17.39
C GLY A 58 -0.78 -49.54 17.40
N GLN A 59 -0.96 -48.27 17.80
CA GLN A 59 -2.25 -47.55 17.71
C GLN A 59 -2.60 -47.04 16.29
N GLY A 60 -1.70 -47.18 15.31
CA GLY A 60 -1.90 -46.70 13.94
C GLY A 60 -1.78 -45.18 13.77
N LEU A 61 -1.44 -44.44 14.85
CA LEU A 61 -1.35 -42.98 14.86
C LEU A 61 0.00 -42.41 14.42
N ASP A 62 1.01 -43.31 14.25
CA ASP A 62 2.41 -42.91 13.96
C ASP A 62 2.52 -42.12 12.69
N ALA A 63 1.80 -42.49 11.62
CA ALA A 63 1.83 -41.80 10.34
C ALA A 63 1.26 -40.38 10.46
N TYR A 64 0.14 -40.21 11.14
CA TYR A 64 -0.48 -38.89 11.34
C TYR A 64 0.43 -38.00 12.16
N ASN A 65 1.03 -38.48 13.23
CA ASN A 65 1.95 -37.75 14.08
C ASN A 65 3.25 -37.38 13.36
N LEU A 66 3.80 -38.29 12.53
CA LEU A 66 4.97 -37.98 11.72
C LEU A 66 4.68 -36.87 10.69
N ILE A 67 3.59 -37.04 9.92
CA ILE A 67 3.23 -36.05 8.89
C ILE A 67 2.92 -34.68 9.52
N SER A 68 2.17 -34.63 10.62
CA SER A 68 1.90 -33.39 11.32
C SER A 68 3.15 -32.73 11.90
N SER A 69 4.09 -33.53 12.41
CA SER A 69 5.39 -33.01 12.88
C SER A 69 6.22 -32.41 11.74
N LEU A 70 6.28 -33.07 10.58
CA LEU A 70 6.93 -32.52 9.39
C LEU A 70 6.23 -31.27 8.89
N ALA A 71 4.90 -31.23 8.91
CA ALA A 71 4.11 -30.07 8.55
C ALA A 71 4.37 -28.88 9.52
N ALA A 72 4.49 -29.15 10.81
CA ALA A 72 4.86 -28.14 11.79
C ALA A 72 6.26 -27.54 11.53
N ILE A 73 7.23 -28.36 11.12
CA ILE A 73 8.55 -27.89 10.71
C ILE A 73 8.43 -26.97 9.48
N VAL A 74 7.61 -27.33 8.49
CA VAL A 74 7.39 -26.49 7.31
C VAL A 74 6.77 -25.13 7.71
N VAL A 75 5.81 -25.11 8.63
CA VAL A 75 5.25 -23.87 9.18
C VAL A 75 6.34 -23.05 9.86
N ALA A 76 7.16 -23.67 10.71
CA ALA A 76 8.24 -22.98 11.41
C ALA A 76 9.25 -22.37 10.44
N LEU A 77 9.64 -23.09 9.37
CA LEU A 77 10.50 -22.56 8.32
C LEU A 77 9.85 -21.39 7.59
N GLY A 78 8.56 -21.44 7.29
CA GLY A 78 7.81 -20.32 6.71
C GLY A 78 7.81 -19.08 7.61
N VAL A 79 7.60 -19.26 8.90
CA VAL A 79 7.66 -18.17 9.89
C VAL A 79 9.07 -17.56 9.98
N LEU A 80 10.10 -18.39 10.04
CA LEU A 80 11.50 -17.93 10.08
C LEU A 80 11.88 -17.17 8.80
N LEU A 81 11.45 -17.67 7.63
CA LEU A 81 11.65 -17.00 6.35
C LEU A 81 10.99 -15.61 6.33
N GLU A 82 9.77 -15.52 6.86
CA GLU A 82 9.05 -14.25 6.94
C GLU A 82 9.73 -13.26 7.89
N LEU A 83 10.14 -13.70 9.07
CA LEU A 83 10.88 -12.86 10.01
C LEU A 83 12.20 -12.37 9.41
N GLY A 84 12.92 -13.24 8.71
CA GLY A 84 14.13 -12.90 7.98
C GLY A 84 13.87 -11.88 6.86
N ASN A 85 12.78 -12.05 6.10
CA ASN A 85 12.35 -11.10 5.07
C ASN A 85 12.04 -9.72 5.66
N LEU A 86 11.32 -9.66 6.77
CA LEU A 86 11.01 -8.41 7.48
C LEU A 86 12.28 -7.73 7.99
N ALA A 87 13.15 -8.47 8.66
CA ALA A 87 14.42 -7.95 9.18
C ALA A 87 15.34 -7.42 8.07
N TYR A 88 15.47 -8.17 6.98
CA TYR A 88 16.24 -7.74 5.81
C TYR A 88 15.65 -6.48 5.18
N SER A 89 14.33 -6.45 5.00
CA SER A 89 13.62 -5.34 4.36
C SER A 89 13.67 -4.06 5.18
N TYR A 90 13.75 -4.16 6.50
CA TYR A 90 13.93 -3.01 7.40
C TYR A 90 15.20 -2.21 7.08
N GLY A 91 16.32 -2.89 6.79
CA GLY A 91 17.59 -2.25 6.46
C GLY A 91 17.80 -2.01 4.96
N ASN A 92 17.39 -2.97 4.11
CA ASN A 92 17.74 -3.04 2.69
C ASN A 92 16.53 -2.98 1.75
N GLY A 93 15.31 -2.88 2.26
CA GLY A 93 14.11 -2.80 1.45
C GLY A 93 14.10 -1.60 0.52
N ARG A 94 13.44 -1.72 -0.63
CA ARG A 94 13.26 -0.62 -1.59
C ARG A 94 12.52 0.54 -0.90
N ILE A 95 13.08 1.75 -1.01
CA ILE A 95 12.41 2.95 -0.52
C ILE A 95 11.12 3.16 -1.31
N VAL A 96 10.04 3.37 -0.61
CA VAL A 96 8.70 3.63 -1.17
C VAL A 96 8.22 5.02 -0.72
N GLY A 97 7.34 5.61 -1.52
CA GLY A 97 6.73 6.90 -1.17
C GLY A 97 5.78 6.80 0.03
N HIS A 98 5.12 7.91 0.32
CA HIS A 98 4.24 8.02 1.49
C HIS A 98 2.97 7.18 1.37
N ASP A 99 2.52 6.90 0.15
CA ASP A 99 1.32 6.11 -0.15
C ASP A 99 1.63 5.02 -1.21
N PRO A 100 2.28 3.91 -0.80
CA PRO A 100 2.64 2.83 -1.72
C PRO A 100 1.44 2.04 -2.24
N TRP A 101 0.29 2.12 -1.58
CA TRP A 101 -0.90 1.35 -1.88
C TRP A 101 -2.00 2.14 -2.59
N GLY A 102 -1.86 3.46 -2.72
CA GLY A 102 -2.91 4.33 -3.23
C GLY A 102 -4.12 4.38 -2.30
N GLY A 103 -3.88 4.39 -0.98
CA GLY A 103 -4.93 4.37 0.03
C GLY A 103 -5.78 5.64 0.03
N ASN A 104 -7.08 5.53 0.34
CA ASN A 104 -8.01 6.66 0.30
C ASN A 104 -8.18 7.37 1.65
N THR A 105 -7.63 6.77 2.70
CA THR A 105 -7.78 7.23 4.08
C THR A 105 -6.62 8.14 4.51
N LEU A 106 -6.84 8.92 5.56
CA LEU A 106 -5.98 10.03 5.97
C LEU A 106 -4.58 9.61 6.44
N GLU A 107 -4.43 8.38 6.94
CA GLU A 107 -3.13 7.85 7.37
C GLU A 107 -2.08 7.82 6.25
N TRP A 108 -2.52 7.76 4.98
CA TRP A 108 -1.62 7.78 3.82
C TRP A 108 -1.17 9.19 3.42
N PHE A 109 -1.76 10.23 4.02
CA PHE A 109 -1.30 11.61 3.86
C PHE A 109 0.00 11.89 4.62
N ALA A 110 0.16 11.29 5.80
CA ALA A 110 1.37 11.46 6.61
C ALA A 110 2.63 10.97 5.88
N LEU A 111 3.77 11.52 6.23
CA LEU A 111 5.08 11.08 5.72
C LEU A 111 5.37 9.61 6.10
N SER A 112 6.31 8.97 5.43
CA SER A 112 6.79 7.63 5.74
C SER A 112 8.33 7.65 5.86
N PRO A 113 8.92 7.42 7.03
CA PRO A 113 8.28 7.21 8.34
C PRO A 113 7.53 8.46 8.86
N PRO A 114 6.46 8.27 9.66
CA PRO A 114 5.69 9.39 10.19
C PRO A 114 6.48 10.17 11.25
N PRO A 115 6.45 11.51 11.23
CA PRO A 115 7.03 12.33 12.27
C PRO A 115 6.25 12.19 13.59
N PRO A 116 6.81 12.60 14.76
CA PRO A 116 6.14 12.47 16.05
C PRO A 116 4.77 13.17 16.14
N HIS A 117 4.58 14.22 15.35
CA HIS A 117 3.31 14.99 15.28
C HIS A 117 2.39 14.54 14.15
N ASN A 118 2.73 13.48 13.40
CA ASN A 118 2.02 12.87 12.28
C ASN A 118 1.81 13.77 11.05
N PHE A 119 1.36 15.02 11.21
CA PHE A 119 1.05 15.92 10.11
C PHE A 119 1.74 17.26 10.31
N ASP A 120 2.47 17.72 9.31
CA ASP A 120 3.03 19.09 9.27
C ASP A 120 1.94 20.13 9.00
N ALA A 121 0.92 19.75 8.23
CA ALA A 121 -0.28 20.53 7.98
C ALA A 121 -1.49 19.60 7.95
N VAL A 122 -2.56 19.96 8.64
CA VAL A 122 -3.80 19.19 8.64
C VAL A 122 -4.50 19.43 7.29
N PRO A 123 -4.75 18.39 6.48
CA PRO A 123 -5.46 18.54 5.23
C PRO A 123 -6.94 18.88 5.46
N ASP A 124 -7.54 19.57 4.50
CA ASP A 124 -8.98 19.84 4.52
C ASP A 124 -9.75 18.57 4.18
N VAL A 125 -10.38 17.98 5.21
CA VAL A 125 -11.13 16.72 5.11
C VAL A 125 -12.58 17.02 4.83
N ARG A 126 -13.05 16.68 3.63
CA ARG A 126 -14.43 16.94 3.16
C ARG A 126 -15.27 15.70 2.97
N SER A 127 -14.62 14.53 2.86
CA SER A 127 -15.28 13.25 2.64
C SER A 127 -14.67 12.14 3.49
N VAL A 128 -15.24 10.95 3.42
CA VAL A 128 -14.70 9.73 4.03
C VAL A 128 -13.45 9.19 3.30
N GLU A 129 -13.15 9.71 2.12
CA GLU A 129 -11.99 9.34 1.29
C GLU A 129 -11.09 10.55 0.99
N PRO A 130 -10.51 11.21 2.01
CA PRO A 130 -9.82 12.49 1.84
C PRO A 130 -8.63 12.42 0.89
N MET A 131 -7.91 11.32 0.83
CA MET A 131 -6.78 11.16 -0.09
C MET A 131 -7.22 11.06 -1.55
N ARG A 132 -8.41 10.54 -1.81
CA ARG A 132 -8.99 10.55 -3.15
C ARG A 132 -9.29 11.98 -3.59
N ASP A 133 -9.96 12.76 -2.74
CA ASP A 133 -10.31 14.15 -3.02
C ASP A 133 -9.06 15.00 -3.29
N ILE A 134 -8.02 14.82 -2.47
CA ILE A 134 -6.73 15.52 -2.64
C ILE A 134 -6.09 15.15 -3.99
N ARG A 135 -6.06 13.85 -4.36
CA ARG A 135 -5.50 13.41 -5.64
C ARG A 135 -6.27 13.93 -6.84
N GLU A 136 -7.60 13.95 -6.76
CA GLU A 136 -8.47 14.52 -7.79
C GLU A 136 -8.22 16.03 -7.94
N ALA A 137 -8.14 16.77 -6.84
CA ALA A 137 -7.83 18.20 -6.86
C ALA A 137 -6.44 18.51 -7.45
N VAL A 138 -5.43 17.70 -7.12
CA VAL A 138 -4.07 17.82 -7.70
C VAL A 138 -4.09 17.55 -9.19
N ARG A 139 -4.78 16.50 -9.65
CA ARG A 139 -4.92 16.18 -11.08
C ARG A 139 -5.61 17.31 -11.84
N ALA A 140 -6.74 17.79 -11.34
CA ALA A 140 -7.48 18.91 -11.95
C ALA A 140 -6.60 20.17 -12.07
N ARG A 141 -5.76 20.45 -11.05
CA ARG A 141 -4.82 21.56 -11.09
C ARG A 141 -3.71 21.36 -12.12
N GLN A 142 -3.17 20.15 -12.24
CA GLN A 142 -2.17 19.80 -13.25
C GLN A 142 -2.73 19.91 -14.67
N GLU A 143 -3.95 19.43 -14.90
CA GLU A 143 -4.65 19.55 -16.19
C GLU A 143 -4.91 21.00 -16.55
N ALA A 144 -5.37 21.82 -15.60
CA ALA A 144 -5.56 23.25 -15.79
C ALA A 144 -4.26 24.01 -16.10
N PHE A 145 -3.14 23.56 -15.52
CA PHE A 145 -1.82 24.14 -15.80
C PHE A 145 -1.26 23.70 -17.16
N ALA A 146 -1.54 22.46 -17.58
CA ALA A 146 -1.12 21.91 -18.86
C ALA A 146 -2.01 22.39 -20.04
N ALA A 147 -3.20 22.92 -19.76
CA ALA A 147 -4.07 23.46 -20.78
C ALA A 147 -3.41 24.64 -21.50
N PRO A 148 -3.48 24.69 -22.86
CA PRO A 148 -2.91 25.81 -23.61
C PRO A 148 -3.51 27.11 -23.12
N ARG A 149 -2.65 28.02 -22.69
CA ARG A 149 -3.09 29.35 -22.24
C ARG A 149 -3.75 30.05 -23.44
N PRO A 150 -5.02 30.46 -23.37
CA PRO A 150 -5.61 31.22 -24.48
C PRO A 150 -4.75 32.45 -24.73
N LEU A 151 -4.27 32.60 -25.96
CA LEU A 151 -3.53 33.81 -26.34
C LEU A 151 -4.39 35.02 -26.00
N PRO A 152 -3.80 36.10 -25.43
CA PRO A 152 -4.54 37.30 -25.22
C PRO A 152 -5.13 37.72 -26.57
N ARG A 153 -6.45 37.90 -26.62
CA ARG A 153 -7.08 38.49 -27.81
C ARG A 153 -6.30 39.75 -28.11
N SER A 154 -5.62 39.78 -29.24
CA SER A 154 -5.00 40.97 -29.78
C SER A 154 -6.04 42.09 -29.63
N ALA A 155 -5.67 43.15 -28.93
CA ALA A 155 -6.50 44.36 -28.84
C ALA A 155 -6.93 44.68 -30.28
N ALA A 156 -8.23 44.82 -30.48
CA ALA A 156 -8.75 45.25 -31.76
C ALA A 156 -8.01 46.55 -32.17
N PRO A 157 -7.59 46.65 -33.43
CA PRO A 157 -6.92 47.86 -33.87
C PRO A 157 -7.80 49.05 -33.52
N VAL A 158 -7.25 50.01 -32.76
CA VAL A 158 -7.90 51.28 -32.49
C VAL A 158 -8.20 51.88 -33.85
N ALA A 159 -9.50 52.02 -34.15
CA ALA A 159 -9.96 52.69 -35.38
C ALA A 159 -9.29 54.05 -35.43
N ALA A 160 -8.48 54.28 -36.44
CA ALA A 160 -7.91 55.60 -36.72
C ALA A 160 -9.03 56.62 -36.80
N ALA A 161 -9.03 57.57 -35.87
CA ALA A 161 -9.92 58.71 -35.97
C ALA A 161 -9.58 59.46 -37.27
N ASP A 162 -10.52 59.45 -38.20
CA ASP A 162 -10.49 60.20 -39.42
C ASP A 162 -10.55 61.67 -39.03
N GLY A 163 -9.39 62.31 -39.10
CA GLY A 163 -9.26 63.78 -38.94
C GLY A 163 -9.60 64.46 -40.26
N SER A 164 -10.85 64.65 -40.52
CA SER A 164 -11.27 65.65 -41.55
C SER A 164 -11.21 67.07 -40.96
N ASP A 165 -10.03 67.65 -41.01
CA ASP A 165 -9.89 69.09 -40.91
C ASP A 165 -10.45 69.72 -42.20
N GLY A 166 -11.64 70.28 -42.10
CA GLY A 166 -12.17 71.18 -43.06
C GLY A 166 -11.53 72.51 -42.89
N ASP A 167 -10.57 72.79 -43.74
CA ASP A 167 -10.07 74.11 -44.01
C ASP A 167 -11.18 74.89 -44.74
N ASP A 168 -11.72 75.89 -44.08
CA ASP A 168 -12.59 76.88 -44.72
C ASP A 168 -11.99 78.26 -44.46
N GLY A 169 -11.13 78.64 -45.41
CA GLY A 169 -10.68 80.00 -45.53
C GLY A 169 -11.77 80.96 -45.96
N SER A 170 -11.98 82.01 -45.26
CA SER A 170 -12.64 83.15 -45.77
C SER A 170 -12.04 84.42 -45.19
N LEU A 171 -11.42 85.10 -46.05
CA LEU A 171 -11.13 86.53 -46.20
C LEU A 171 -12.06 87.50 -45.50
N ALA A 172 -11.54 88.45 -44.74
CA ALA A 172 -11.71 89.88 -44.86
C ALA A 172 -10.91 90.56 -43.73
#